data_5c77a466afdd30b6ee8a7594acca9aee
#
_entry.id   5c77a466afdd30b6ee8a7594acca9aee
#
_cell.length_a   1.000
_cell.length_b   1.000
_cell.length_c   1.000
_cell.angle_alpha   90.00
_cell.angle_beta   90.00
_cell.angle_gamma   90.00
#
_symmetry.space_group_name_H-M   'P 1'
#
loop_
_entity.id
_entity.type
_entity.pdbx_description
1 polymer ?
#
loop_
_entity_poly.entity_id
_entity_poly.type
_entity_poly.pdbx_seq_one_letter_code
_entity_poly.pdbx_strand_id
1 'polypeptide(L)'
;MKNVVVWGNHSNKQFPDLAHAVVTKDGKQFNARELINDEKWVKEVFTPCIQNRGAAVINARKLSSAASAAKAIVDQMRDWWFGTKDGEWVCMSVYSDGKHYNAPADIYFSFPVTIKNGKYSIVEGLSMCDWSKGLFKITADELVDEREVALASFK
;
A
#
# COMPACT_ATOMS: atom_id res chain seq x y z
N MET A 1 4.68 -13.76 -5.78
CA MET A 1 5.12 -12.70 -4.84
C MET A 1 3.99 -12.47 -3.85
N LYS A 2 4.31 -12.27 -2.57
CA LYS A 2 3.36 -12.01 -1.48
C LYS A 2 3.92 -10.95 -0.52
N ASN A 3 3.09 -10.47 0.39
CA ASN A 3 3.49 -9.55 1.45
C ASN A 3 4.06 -8.20 0.94
N VAL A 4 3.62 -7.76 -0.25
CA VAL A 4 3.90 -6.41 -0.73
C VAL A 4 3.07 -5.43 0.08
N VAL A 5 3.63 -4.29 0.42
CA VAL A 5 2.90 -3.23 1.11
C VAL A 5 2.83 -1.99 0.21
N VAL A 6 1.67 -1.38 0.15
CA VAL A 6 1.50 -0.03 -0.41
C VAL A 6 0.85 0.82 0.68
N TRP A 7 1.64 1.71 1.26
CA TRP A 7 1.21 2.57 2.35
C TRP A 7 0.47 3.82 1.83
N GLY A 8 -0.50 4.27 2.60
CA GLY A 8 -1.05 5.61 2.51
C GLY A 8 -2.20 5.80 1.56
N ASN A 9 -2.18 6.94 0.88
CA ASN A 9 -3.22 7.40 -0.03
C ASN A 9 -3.13 6.74 -1.41
N HIS A 10 -4.25 6.60 -2.09
CA HIS A 10 -4.30 6.19 -3.50
C HIS A 10 -4.04 7.39 -4.42
N SER A 11 -2.85 7.92 -4.36
CA SER A 11 -2.39 9.09 -5.14
C SER A 11 -0.99 8.84 -5.71
N ASN A 12 -0.41 9.86 -6.34
CA ASN A 12 1.00 9.81 -6.76
C ASN A 12 1.99 9.91 -5.58
N LYS A 13 1.51 10.02 -4.34
CA LYS A 13 2.30 9.96 -3.11
C LYS A 13 2.20 8.61 -2.41
N GLN A 14 1.44 7.64 -2.95
CA GLN A 14 1.43 6.27 -2.43
C GLN A 14 2.86 5.73 -2.29
N PHE A 15 3.11 4.98 -1.22
CA PHE A 15 4.43 4.42 -0.98
C PHE A 15 4.43 2.91 -1.16
N PRO A 16 4.91 2.39 -2.33
CA PRO A 16 5.11 0.96 -2.54
C PRO A 16 6.37 0.50 -1.81
N ASP A 17 6.22 -0.39 -0.83
CA ASP A 17 7.30 -0.90 0.01
C ASP A 17 7.59 -2.37 -0.28
N LEU A 18 8.84 -2.66 -0.65
CA LEU A 18 9.34 -4.01 -0.91
C LEU A 18 10.11 -4.61 0.26
N ALA A 19 10.27 -3.89 1.38
CA ALA A 19 11.12 -4.31 2.50
C ALA A 19 10.73 -5.69 3.06
N HIS A 20 9.43 -5.99 3.05
CA HIS A 20 8.88 -7.24 3.59
C HIS A 20 8.28 -8.16 2.51
N ALA A 21 8.37 -7.76 1.24
CA ALA A 21 7.85 -8.54 0.14
C ALA A 21 8.65 -9.84 -0.06
N VAL A 22 7.94 -10.93 -0.32
CA VAL A 22 8.53 -12.27 -0.50
C VAL A 22 8.29 -12.76 -1.92
N VAL A 23 9.36 -13.20 -2.56
CA VAL A 23 9.34 -13.86 -3.89
C VAL A 23 9.63 -15.33 -3.72
N THR A 24 8.83 -16.18 -4.35
CA THR A 24 9.12 -17.61 -4.45
C THR A 24 9.74 -17.89 -5.83
N LYS A 25 10.95 -18.44 -5.84
CA LYS A 25 11.67 -18.85 -7.03
C LYS A 25 12.22 -20.27 -6.79
N ASP A 26 11.94 -21.19 -7.69
CA ASP A 26 12.38 -22.60 -7.62
C ASP A 26 12.06 -23.27 -6.27
N GLY A 27 10.85 -22.98 -5.72
CA GLY A 27 10.37 -23.49 -4.44
C GLY A 27 10.98 -22.84 -3.19
N LYS A 28 11.95 -21.93 -3.34
CA LYS A 28 12.59 -21.20 -2.24
C LYS A 28 12.02 -19.77 -2.12
N GLN A 29 11.94 -19.28 -0.89
CA GLN A 29 11.47 -17.93 -0.61
C GLN A 29 12.66 -17.00 -0.38
N PHE A 30 12.57 -15.79 -0.95
CA PHE A 30 13.58 -14.73 -0.84
C PHE A 30 12.89 -13.41 -0.51
N ASN A 31 13.57 -12.56 0.25
CA ASN A 31 13.13 -11.16 0.37
C ASN A 31 13.30 -10.47 -0.98
N ALA A 32 12.25 -9.77 -1.44
CA ALA A 32 12.26 -9.14 -2.77
C ALA A 32 13.33 -8.04 -2.88
N ARG A 33 13.47 -7.22 -1.84
CA ARG A 33 14.43 -6.10 -1.83
C ARG A 33 15.86 -6.59 -1.82
N GLU A 34 16.16 -7.63 -1.05
CA GLU A 34 17.48 -8.28 -1.03
C GLU A 34 17.81 -8.95 -2.37
N LEU A 35 16.82 -9.59 -3.01
CA LEU A 35 17.00 -10.23 -4.32
C LEU A 35 17.27 -9.20 -5.43
N ILE A 36 16.64 -8.03 -5.38
CA ILE A 36 16.87 -6.92 -6.30
C ILE A 36 18.26 -6.34 -6.07
N ASN A 37 18.66 -6.15 -4.82
CA ASN A 37 19.97 -5.64 -4.39
C ASN A 37 20.41 -4.36 -5.15
N ASP A 38 19.47 -3.49 -5.47
CA ASP A 38 19.69 -2.20 -6.14
C ASP A 38 18.80 -1.12 -5.52
N GLU A 39 19.29 -0.50 -4.46
CA GLU A 39 18.60 0.57 -3.74
C GLU A 39 18.34 1.80 -4.61
N LYS A 40 19.23 2.09 -5.54
CA LYS A 40 19.06 3.21 -6.47
C LYS A 40 17.88 2.95 -7.39
N TRP A 41 17.81 1.75 -7.96
CA TRP A 41 16.67 1.36 -8.80
C TRP A 41 15.35 1.38 -8.04
N VAL A 42 15.33 0.91 -6.80
CA VAL A 42 14.10 0.95 -5.97
C VAL A 42 13.61 2.37 -5.77
N LYS A 43 14.52 3.31 -5.48
CA LYS A 43 14.18 4.70 -5.17
C LYS A 43 13.87 5.54 -6.41
N GLU A 44 14.68 5.40 -7.47
CA GLU A 44 14.64 6.29 -8.62
C GLU A 44 13.81 5.75 -9.80
N VAL A 45 13.56 4.42 -9.84
CA VAL A 45 12.83 3.80 -10.96
C VAL A 45 11.54 3.13 -10.46
N PHE A 46 11.64 2.15 -9.56
CA PHE A 46 10.48 1.36 -9.14
C PHE A 46 9.42 2.23 -8.46
N THR A 47 9.78 2.98 -7.43
CA THR A 47 8.83 3.80 -6.67
C THR A 47 8.12 4.84 -7.54
N PRO A 48 8.82 5.68 -8.33
CA PRO A 48 8.16 6.61 -9.24
C PRO A 48 7.32 5.93 -10.33
N CYS A 49 7.75 4.76 -10.83
CA CYS A 49 6.98 4.00 -11.81
C CYS A 49 5.61 3.58 -11.26
N ILE A 50 5.56 3.08 -10.02
CA ILE A 50 4.30 2.70 -9.38
C ILE A 50 3.43 3.92 -9.08
N GLN A 51 4.02 4.98 -8.53
CA GLN A 51 3.32 6.22 -8.20
C GLN A 51 2.64 6.87 -9.42
N ASN A 52 3.28 6.80 -10.58
CA ASN A 52 2.79 7.43 -11.81
C ASN A 52 2.08 6.43 -12.75
N ARG A 53 1.88 5.17 -12.34
CA ARG A 53 1.33 4.13 -13.22
C ARG A 53 -0.07 4.46 -13.75
N GLY A 54 -0.93 5.02 -12.90
CA GLY A 54 -2.28 5.43 -13.31
C GLY A 54 -2.26 6.45 -14.45
N ALA A 55 -1.47 7.51 -14.31
CA ALA A 55 -1.29 8.54 -15.34
C ALA A 55 -0.70 7.96 -16.62
N ALA A 56 0.29 7.08 -16.54
CA ALA A 56 0.89 6.41 -17.71
C ALA A 56 -0.15 5.59 -18.48
N VAL A 57 -1.02 4.85 -17.80
CA VAL A 57 -2.10 4.07 -18.42
C VAL A 57 -3.12 4.98 -19.10
N ILE A 58 -3.55 6.08 -18.44
CA ILE A 58 -4.49 7.05 -19.01
C ILE A 58 -3.89 7.70 -20.26
N ASN A 59 -2.61 8.09 -20.20
CA ASN A 59 -1.92 8.69 -21.35
C ASN A 59 -1.82 7.75 -22.55
N ALA A 60 -1.58 6.46 -22.31
CA ALA A 60 -1.48 5.45 -23.37
C ALA A 60 -2.85 5.05 -23.93
N ARG A 61 -3.84 4.84 -23.08
CA ARG A 61 -5.17 4.33 -23.49
C ARG A 61 -6.19 5.43 -23.79
N LYS A 62 -5.94 6.64 -23.33
CA LYS A 62 -6.92 7.75 -23.27
C LYS A 62 -8.19 7.45 -22.44
N LEU A 63 -8.12 6.39 -21.65
CA LEU A 63 -9.17 5.90 -20.75
C LEU A 63 -8.54 5.34 -19.47
N SER A 64 -9.32 5.28 -18.40
CA SER A 64 -8.91 4.65 -17.13
C SER A 64 -8.57 3.17 -17.32
N SER A 65 -7.75 2.63 -16.40
CA SER A 65 -7.32 1.22 -16.38
C SER A 65 -8.40 0.22 -15.97
N ALA A 66 -9.65 0.59 -15.93
CA ALA A 66 -10.83 -0.14 -15.43
C ALA A 66 -10.67 -1.63 -15.05
N ALA A 67 -10.06 -2.45 -15.92
CA ALA A 67 -9.88 -3.88 -15.68
C ALA A 67 -8.97 -4.23 -14.49
N SER A 68 -7.91 -3.45 -14.25
CA SER A 68 -7.03 -3.67 -13.07
C SER A 68 -7.73 -3.25 -11.78
N ALA A 69 -8.54 -2.20 -11.80
CA ALA A 69 -9.37 -1.81 -10.67
C ALA A 69 -10.44 -2.87 -10.37
N ALA A 70 -11.13 -3.39 -11.38
CA ALA A 70 -12.08 -4.48 -11.21
C ALA A 70 -11.43 -5.73 -10.60
N LYS A 71 -10.23 -6.10 -11.09
CA LYS A 71 -9.49 -7.22 -10.50
C LYS A 71 -9.13 -6.99 -9.04
N ALA A 72 -8.65 -5.79 -8.69
CA ALA A 72 -8.31 -5.46 -7.32
C ALA A 72 -9.53 -5.55 -6.38
N ILE A 73 -10.71 -5.10 -6.82
CA ILE A 73 -11.97 -5.22 -6.06
C ILE A 73 -12.32 -6.69 -5.84
N VAL A 74 -12.26 -7.51 -6.89
CA VAL A 74 -12.56 -8.95 -6.79
C VAL A 74 -11.59 -9.65 -5.83
N ASP A 75 -10.29 -9.35 -5.93
CA ASP A 75 -9.27 -9.93 -5.05
C ASP A 75 -9.51 -9.50 -3.59
N GLN A 76 -9.82 -8.22 -3.34
CA GLN A 76 -10.11 -7.72 -2.00
C GLN A 76 -11.35 -8.40 -1.41
N MET A 77 -12.43 -8.55 -2.19
CA MET A 77 -13.65 -9.23 -1.74
C MET A 77 -13.41 -10.70 -1.45
N ARG A 78 -12.57 -11.36 -2.26
CA ARG A 78 -12.16 -12.74 -2.03
C ARG A 78 -11.40 -12.88 -0.72
N ASP A 79 -10.41 -12.03 -0.49
CA ASP A 79 -9.60 -12.07 0.73
C ASP A 79 -10.44 -11.72 1.97
N TRP A 80 -11.42 -10.82 1.82
CA TRP A 80 -12.37 -10.52 2.88
C TRP A 80 -13.25 -11.71 3.25
N TRP A 81 -13.71 -12.45 2.23
CA TRP A 81 -14.62 -13.59 2.41
C TRP A 81 -13.90 -14.83 2.94
N PHE A 82 -12.77 -15.19 2.34
CA PHE A 82 -12.05 -16.42 2.68
C PHE A 82 -10.98 -16.25 3.76
N GLY A 83 -10.60 -15.02 4.06
CA GLY A 83 -9.48 -14.68 4.94
C GLY A 83 -8.11 -14.75 4.23
N THR A 84 -7.11 -14.18 4.88
CA THR A 84 -5.72 -14.28 4.45
C THR A 84 -5.10 -15.60 4.94
N LYS A 85 -4.10 -16.10 4.22
CA LYS A 85 -3.35 -17.28 4.63
C LYS A 85 -2.44 -16.94 5.81
N ASP A 86 -2.12 -17.93 6.63
CA ASP A 86 -1.19 -17.77 7.73
C ASP A 86 0.17 -17.26 7.22
N GLY A 87 0.67 -16.21 7.87
CA GLY A 87 1.93 -15.54 7.48
C GLY A 87 1.86 -14.69 6.21
N GLU A 88 0.66 -14.49 5.65
CA GLU A 88 0.45 -13.59 4.52
C GLU A 88 -0.50 -12.44 4.90
N TRP A 89 -0.30 -11.30 4.30
CA TRP A 89 -1.16 -10.13 4.42
C TRP A 89 -1.45 -9.49 3.07
N VAL A 90 -2.48 -8.68 3.05
CA VAL A 90 -2.88 -7.85 1.91
C VAL A 90 -2.96 -6.39 2.35
N CYS A 91 -2.98 -5.46 1.40
CA CYS A 91 -3.17 -4.05 1.72
C CYS A 91 -4.61 -3.65 1.54
N MET A 92 -5.16 -2.99 2.56
CA MET A 92 -6.49 -2.39 2.50
C MET A 92 -6.47 -1.00 3.11
N SER A 93 -7.23 -0.08 2.54
CA SER A 93 -7.50 1.21 3.16
C SER A 93 -8.51 0.99 4.27
N VAL A 94 -8.07 1.21 5.51
CA VAL A 94 -8.89 1.06 6.72
C VAL A 94 -8.78 2.29 7.59
N TYR A 95 -9.75 2.48 8.49
CA TYR A 95 -9.75 3.60 9.42
C TYR A 95 -8.52 3.56 10.33
N SER A 96 -7.82 4.69 10.43
CA SER A 96 -6.69 4.90 11.33
C SER A 96 -7.16 5.58 12.62
N ASP A 97 -6.93 4.92 13.74
CA ASP A 97 -7.19 5.45 15.09
C ASP A 97 -5.96 6.14 15.72
N GLY A 98 -4.88 6.29 14.94
CA GLY A 98 -3.64 6.91 15.37
C GLY A 98 -2.66 6.00 16.15
N LYS A 99 -3.00 4.71 16.33
CA LYS A 99 -2.16 3.80 17.16
C LYS A 99 -1.12 3.03 16.36
N HIS A 100 -1.27 2.91 15.04
CA HIS A 100 -0.45 2.05 14.19
C HIS A 100 0.56 2.87 13.40
N TYR A 101 1.84 2.51 13.46
CA TYR A 101 2.95 3.11 12.68
C TYR A 101 3.07 4.64 12.76
N ASN A 102 2.50 5.28 13.80
CA ASN A 102 2.37 6.74 13.92
C ASN A 102 1.57 7.38 12.75
N ALA A 103 0.71 6.63 12.10
CA ALA A 103 -0.24 7.21 11.14
C ALA A 103 -1.21 8.15 11.88
N PRO A 104 -1.58 9.30 11.29
CA PRO A 104 -2.57 10.19 11.90
C PRO A 104 -3.91 9.49 12.15
N ALA A 105 -4.61 9.91 13.21
CA ALA A 105 -5.98 9.47 13.46
C ALA A 105 -6.98 10.14 12.50
N ASP A 106 -8.17 9.57 12.42
CA ASP A 106 -9.33 10.11 11.69
C ASP A 106 -9.11 10.26 10.18
N ILE A 107 -8.36 9.33 9.59
CA ILE A 107 -8.19 9.16 8.14
C ILE A 107 -8.39 7.70 7.75
N TYR A 108 -8.67 7.46 6.47
CA TYR A 108 -8.56 6.14 5.88
C TYR A 108 -7.19 6.00 5.23
N PHE A 109 -6.41 5.04 5.71
CA PHE A 109 -5.02 4.85 5.32
C PHE A 109 -4.78 3.40 4.89
N SER A 110 -4.01 3.19 3.83
CA SER A 110 -3.65 1.84 3.39
C SER A 110 -2.62 1.23 4.33
N PHE A 111 -3.00 0.14 5.01
CA PHE A 111 -2.16 -0.67 5.88
C PHE A 111 -2.07 -2.11 5.37
N PRO A 112 -0.99 -2.84 5.69
CA PRO A 112 -0.99 -4.29 5.62
C PRO A 112 -1.94 -4.85 6.68
N VAL A 113 -2.86 -5.72 6.25
CA VAL A 113 -3.85 -6.34 7.13
C VAL A 113 -3.92 -7.84 6.93
N THR A 114 -4.22 -8.56 8.00
CA THR A 114 -4.70 -9.93 7.95
C THR A 114 -6.21 -9.94 8.11
N ILE A 115 -6.87 -10.93 7.50
CA ILE A 115 -8.32 -11.09 7.59
C ILE A 115 -8.64 -12.48 8.10
N LYS A 116 -9.49 -12.52 9.14
CA LYS A 116 -9.98 -13.76 9.72
C LYS A 116 -11.45 -13.61 10.11
N ASN A 117 -12.30 -14.52 9.65
CA ASN A 117 -13.74 -14.51 9.95
C ASN A 117 -14.41 -13.16 9.61
N GLY A 118 -14.08 -12.56 8.48
CA GLY A 118 -14.63 -11.27 8.03
C GLY A 118 -14.19 -10.05 8.84
N LYS A 119 -13.15 -10.17 9.68
CA LYS A 119 -12.57 -9.07 10.44
C LYS A 119 -11.11 -8.88 10.03
N TYR A 120 -10.70 -7.62 9.84
CA TYR A 120 -9.31 -7.29 9.61
C TYR A 120 -8.56 -6.99 10.91
N SER A 121 -7.26 -7.22 10.88
CA SER A 121 -6.32 -6.75 11.89
C SER A 121 -5.11 -6.15 11.19
N ILE A 122 -4.68 -4.95 11.59
CA ILE A 122 -3.47 -4.32 11.05
C ILE A 122 -2.27 -5.16 11.49
N VAL A 123 -1.38 -5.46 10.55
CA VAL A 123 -0.12 -6.17 10.83
C VAL A 123 0.83 -5.21 11.53
N GLU A 124 1.34 -5.61 12.66
CA GLU A 124 2.23 -4.82 13.49
C GLU A 124 3.71 -5.18 13.27
N GLY A 125 4.61 -4.27 13.69
CA GLY A 125 6.03 -4.55 13.82
C GLY A 125 6.83 -4.59 12.51
N LEU A 126 6.27 -4.17 11.37
CA LEU A 126 7.02 -4.03 10.14
C LEU A 126 7.99 -2.84 10.26
N SER A 127 9.29 -3.10 10.16
CA SER A 127 10.31 -2.08 10.25
C SER A 127 10.37 -1.20 9.00
N MET A 128 10.64 0.08 9.18
CA MET A 128 10.86 1.05 8.11
C MET A 128 12.21 1.74 8.30
N CYS A 129 13.01 1.85 7.25
CA CYS A 129 14.19 2.70 7.24
C CYS A 129 13.78 4.19 7.16
N ASP A 130 14.72 5.11 7.38
CA ASP A 130 14.40 6.54 7.44
C ASP A 130 13.85 7.09 6.11
N TRP A 131 14.35 6.59 4.97
CA TRP A 131 13.77 6.93 3.66
C TRP A 131 12.30 6.47 3.56
N SER A 132 11.99 5.25 3.99
CA SER A 132 10.62 4.73 4.02
C SER A 132 9.71 5.53 4.94
N LYS A 133 10.21 5.92 6.13
CA LYS A 133 9.47 6.80 7.06
C LYS A 133 9.17 8.16 6.45
N GLY A 134 10.11 8.72 5.66
CA GLY A 134 9.90 9.97 4.93
C GLY A 134 8.74 9.86 3.93
N LEU A 135 8.70 8.81 3.11
CA LEU A 135 7.61 8.59 2.15
C LEU A 135 6.29 8.29 2.85
N PHE A 136 6.31 7.49 3.92
CA PHE A 136 5.14 7.24 4.75
C PHE A 136 4.53 8.54 5.28
N LYS A 137 5.37 9.43 5.82
CA LYS A 137 4.92 10.74 6.30
C LYS A 137 4.30 11.59 5.19
N ILE A 138 4.92 11.66 4.02
CA ILE A 138 4.41 12.45 2.88
C ILE A 138 3.00 12.00 2.49
N THR A 139 2.75 10.70 2.37
CA THR A 139 1.41 10.20 2.00
C THR A 139 0.40 10.32 3.14
N ALA A 140 0.85 10.28 4.40
CA ALA A 140 0.00 10.51 5.57
C ALA A 140 -0.43 11.98 5.69
N ASP A 141 0.51 12.91 5.53
CA ASP A 141 0.22 14.36 5.55
C ASP A 141 -0.78 14.73 4.46
N GLU A 142 -0.67 14.17 3.25
CA GLU A 142 -1.64 14.40 2.16
C GLU A 142 -3.07 14.05 2.57
N LEU A 143 -3.29 12.93 3.25
CA LEU A 143 -4.61 12.52 3.71
C LEU A 143 -5.16 13.44 4.82
N VAL A 144 -4.28 13.95 5.67
CA VAL A 144 -4.67 14.97 6.67
C VAL A 144 -5.11 16.25 5.97
N ASP A 145 -4.34 16.73 5.00
CA ASP A 145 -4.67 17.92 4.23
C ASP A 145 -6.00 17.75 3.48
N GLU A 146 -6.22 16.60 2.82
CA GLU A 146 -7.49 16.28 2.15
C GLU A 146 -8.67 16.30 3.13
N ARG A 147 -8.52 15.73 4.31
CA ARG A 147 -9.53 15.75 5.36
C ARG A 147 -9.86 17.19 5.80
N GLU A 148 -8.84 18.00 6.08
CA GLU A 148 -9.04 19.40 6.52
C GLU A 148 -9.76 20.23 5.45
N VAL A 149 -9.38 20.08 4.18
CA VAL A 149 -10.07 20.75 3.06
C VAL A 149 -11.52 20.29 2.96
N ALA A 150 -11.78 18.99 3.08
CA ALA A 150 -13.13 18.46 3.03
C ALA A 150 -13.99 19.01 4.19
N LEU A 151 -13.48 18.96 5.42
CA LEU A 151 -14.21 19.46 6.61
C LEU A 151 -14.45 20.97 6.56
N ALA A 152 -13.54 21.75 5.99
CA ALA A 152 -13.70 23.18 5.83
C ALA A 152 -14.86 23.55 4.89
N SER A 153 -15.21 22.67 3.94
CA SER A 153 -16.31 22.89 3.00
C SER A 153 -17.71 22.71 3.61
N PHE A 154 -17.80 22.16 4.82
CA PHE A 154 -19.06 21.98 5.56
C PHE A 154 -19.32 23.08 6.61
N LYS A 155 -18.44 24.07 6.71
CA LYS A 155 -18.62 25.24 7.58
C LYS A 155 -19.18 26.41 6.78
#